data_98d335367ce083c57fd44c78116a2a62
#
_entry.id   98d335367ce083c57fd44c78116a2a62
#
_cell.length_a   1.000
_cell.length_b   1.000
_cell.length_c   1.000
_cell.angle_alpha   90.00
_cell.angle_beta   90.00
_cell.angle_gamma   90.00
#
_symmetry.space_group_name_H-M   'P 1'
#
loop_
_entity.id
_entity.type
_entity.pdbx_description
1 polymer ?
#
loop_
_entity_poly.entity_id
_entity_poly.type
_entity_poly.pdbx_seq_one_letter_code
_entity_poly.pdbx_strand_id
1 'polypeptide(L)'
;MLDLWLLGYHHVVSTYTRLCFDRDSFARRRWLIVGLLPAVFAAVAVIGATAGIWLLATIYLYWQWFHYTRQSYSIAQAYRRAAGGLGGIDENERLGRAIFYLVPLWGILHRAHQAPETFLGQELWHPPVPAIVVDLVAVLALAGLAWWGIGRLRLWRARRLPVGHTLYMLSHFAVFYAGYVAIENIDAGWVALNIWHNA
;
A
#
# COMPACT_ATOMS: atom_id res chain seq x y z
N MET A 1 -0.98 -17.71 7.83
CA MET A 1 -2.17 -18.46 7.36
C MET A 1 -3.45 -18.05 8.07
N LEU A 2 -3.51 -18.03 9.40
CA LEU A 2 -4.68 -17.52 10.17
C LEU A 2 -5.03 -16.07 9.83
N ASP A 3 -4.04 -15.23 9.64
CA ASP A 3 -4.18 -13.82 9.24
C ASP A 3 -4.95 -13.66 7.91
N LEU A 4 -4.57 -14.42 6.89
CA LEU A 4 -5.27 -14.43 5.60
C LEU A 4 -6.73 -14.86 5.75
N TRP A 5 -7.01 -15.85 6.59
CA TRP A 5 -8.38 -16.34 6.83
C TRP A 5 -9.23 -15.35 7.62
N LEU A 6 -8.68 -14.78 8.70
CA LEU A 6 -9.43 -13.93 9.62
C LEU A 6 -9.59 -12.48 9.14
N LEU A 7 -8.58 -11.93 8.44
CA LEU A 7 -8.55 -10.54 8.04
C LEU A 7 -8.64 -10.34 6.52
N GLY A 8 -7.83 -11.06 5.73
CA GLY A 8 -7.77 -10.87 4.28
C GLY A 8 -9.05 -11.26 3.55
N TYR A 9 -9.67 -12.39 3.88
CA TYR A 9 -10.90 -12.85 3.22
C TYR A 9 -12.10 -11.94 3.52
N HIS A 10 -12.22 -11.38 4.71
CA HIS A 10 -13.28 -10.44 5.05
C HIS A 10 -13.28 -9.23 4.13
N HIS A 11 -12.10 -8.69 3.82
CA HIS A 11 -11.96 -7.54 2.94
C HIS A 11 -12.42 -7.86 1.51
N VAL A 12 -12.02 -9.00 0.97
CA VAL A 12 -12.41 -9.44 -0.37
C VAL A 12 -13.91 -9.76 -0.42
N VAL A 13 -14.42 -10.52 0.56
CA VAL A 13 -15.84 -10.90 0.63
C VAL A 13 -16.72 -9.67 0.79
N SER A 14 -16.37 -8.72 1.66
CA SER A 14 -17.14 -7.49 1.86
C SER A 14 -17.22 -6.63 0.58
N THR A 15 -16.12 -6.57 -0.18
CA THR A 15 -16.09 -5.88 -1.48
C THR A 15 -17.00 -6.59 -2.48
N TYR A 16 -16.94 -7.93 -2.53
CA TYR A 16 -17.75 -8.72 -3.45
C TYR A 16 -19.23 -8.64 -3.12
N THR A 17 -19.62 -8.78 -1.84
CA THR A 17 -21.02 -8.65 -1.41
C THR A 17 -21.56 -7.27 -1.76
N ARG A 18 -20.80 -6.20 -1.52
CA ARG A 18 -21.19 -4.83 -1.82
C ARG A 18 -21.39 -4.59 -3.33
N LEU A 19 -20.59 -5.24 -4.17
CA LEU A 19 -20.68 -5.10 -5.62
C LEU A 19 -21.76 -5.97 -6.25
N CYS A 20 -21.97 -7.18 -5.73
CA CYS A 20 -22.83 -8.19 -6.34
C CYS A 20 -24.26 -8.17 -5.79
N PHE A 21 -24.46 -7.83 -4.52
CA PHE A 21 -25.78 -7.88 -3.88
C PHE A 21 -26.52 -6.53 -3.88
N ASP A 22 -25.83 -5.42 -4.13
CA ASP A 22 -26.51 -4.15 -4.38
C ASP A 22 -26.88 -4.02 -5.87
N ARG A 23 -28.20 -4.00 -6.16
CA ARG A 23 -28.74 -3.99 -7.54
C ARG A 23 -28.20 -2.84 -8.38
N ASP A 24 -28.06 -1.65 -7.79
CA ASP A 24 -27.60 -0.46 -8.51
C ASP A 24 -26.11 -0.52 -8.81
N SER A 25 -25.30 -1.03 -7.87
CA SER A 25 -23.87 -1.25 -8.05
C SER A 25 -23.61 -2.34 -9.09
N PHE A 26 -24.36 -3.44 -9.03
CA PHE A 26 -24.26 -4.51 -10.02
C PHE A 26 -24.64 -4.03 -11.42
N ALA A 27 -25.78 -3.35 -11.57
CA ALA A 27 -26.23 -2.85 -12.87
C ALA A 27 -25.21 -1.90 -13.53
N ARG A 28 -24.60 -1.01 -12.73
CA ARG A 28 -23.58 -0.07 -13.22
C ARG A 28 -22.24 -0.73 -13.56
N ARG A 29 -21.89 -1.84 -12.89
CA ARG A 29 -20.58 -2.47 -12.98
C ARG A 29 -20.60 -3.92 -13.47
N ARG A 30 -21.73 -4.39 -13.99
CA ARG A 30 -21.93 -5.79 -14.42
C ARG A 30 -20.82 -6.30 -15.35
N TRP A 31 -20.35 -5.49 -16.26
CA TRP A 31 -19.29 -5.86 -17.20
C TRP A 31 -17.93 -6.05 -16.50
N LEU A 32 -17.64 -5.25 -15.47
CA LEU A 32 -16.46 -5.46 -14.66
C LEU A 32 -16.57 -6.74 -13.82
N ILE A 33 -17.73 -6.99 -13.22
CA ILE A 33 -17.94 -8.15 -12.36
C ILE A 33 -17.93 -9.44 -13.18
N VAL A 34 -18.70 -9.47 -14.29
CA VAL A 34 -18.86 -10.68 -15.13
C VAL A 34 -17.68 -10.89 -16.08
N GLY A 35 -17.02 -9.84 -16.54
CA GLY A 35 -15.90 -9.94 -17.49
C GLY A 35 -14.53 -9.97 -16.83
N LEU A 36 -14.27 -9.11 -15.85
CA LEU A 36 -12.93 -8.98 -15.25
C LEU A 36 -12.55 -10.23 -14.43
N LEU A 37 -13.48 -10.79 -13.67
CA LEU A 37 -13.18 -11.96 -12.84
C LEU A 37 -12.75 -13.18 -13.67
N PRO A 38 -13.52 -13.63 -14.69
CA PRO A 38 -13.07 -14.70 -15.58
C PRO A 38 -11.76 -14.37 -16.31
N ALA A 39 -11.59 -13.10 -16.74
CA ALA A 39 -10.35 -12.67 -17.40
C ALA A 39 -9.14 -12.78 -16.49
N VAL A 40 -9.27 -12.38 -15.22
CA VAL A 40 -8.20 -12.53 -14.23
C VAL A 40 -7.89 -14.03 -13.98
N PHE A 41 -8.93 -14.85 -13.81
CA PHE A 41 -8.73 -16.30 -13.64
C PHE A 41 -8.04 -16.93 -14.86
N ALA A 42 -8.45 -16.59 -16.06
CA ALA A 42 -7.81 -17.07 -17.28
C ALA A 42 -6.34 -16.58 -17.36
N ALA A 43 -6.08 -15.31 -17.07
CA ALA A 43 -4.72 -14.80 -17.08
C ALA A 43 -3.82 -15.50 -16.05
N VAL A 44 -4.30 -15.71 -14.82
CA VAL A 44 -3.58 -16.43 -13.76
C VAL A 44 -3.31 -17.88 -14.20
N ALA A 45 -4.31 -18.58 -14.76
CA ALA A 45 -4.15 -19.95 -15.25
C ALA A 45 -3.14 -20.03 -16.40
N VAL A 46 -3.22 -19.12 -17.37
CA VAL A 46 -2.28 -19.07 -18.50
C VAL A 46 -0.87 -18.76 -18.02
N ILE A 47 -0.67 -17.74 -17.20
CA ILE A 47 0.66 -17.39 -16.67
C ILE A 47 1.23 -18.55 -15.85
N GLY A 48 0.42 -19.12 -14.95
CA GLY A 48 0.87 -20.25 -14.13
C GLY A 48 1.27 -21.49 -14.96
N ALA A 49 0.55 -21.76 -16.03
CA ALA A 49 0.83 -22.91 -16.92
C ALA A 49 2.01 -22.68 -17.88
N THR A 50 2.23 -21.43 -18.32
CA THR A 50 3.25 -21.13 -19.36
C THR A 50 4.54 -20.57 -18.79
N ALA A 51 4.47 -19.66 -17.82
CA ALA A 51 5.65 -19.00 -17.23
C ALA A 51 6.02 -19.56 -15.85
N GLY A 52 5.05 -20.14 -15.14
CA GLY A 52 5.24 -20.66 -13.79
C GLY A 52 4.74 -19.74 -12.69
N ILE A 53 4.68 -20.29 -11.47
CA ILE A 53 4.14 -19.59 -10.28
C ILE A 53 5.04 -18.43 -9.85
N TRP A 54 6.34 -18.50 -10.10
CA TRP A 54 7.28 -17.42 -9.75
C TRP A 54 6.88 -16.06 -10.35
N LEU A 55 6.39 -16.05 -11.58
CA LEU A 55 5.94 -14.80 -12.21
C LEU A 55 4.70 -14.26 -11.54
N LEU A 56 3.76 -15.13 -11.14
CA LEU A 56 2.58 -14.73 -10.39
C LEU A 56 2.95 -14.18 -9.01
N ALA A 57 3.89 -14.81 -8.30
CA ALA A 57 4.40 -14.34 -7.01
C ALA A 57 5.07 -12.97 -7.15
N THR A 58 5.85 -12.76 -8.18
CA THR A 58 6.49 -11.48 -8.50
C THR A 58 5.44 -10.40 -8.78
N ILE A 59 4.50 -10.66 -9.68
CA ILE A 59 3.41 -9.72 -10.00
C ILE A 59 2.61 -9.40 -8.73
N TYR A 60 2.29 -10.41 -7.92
CA TYR A 60 1.54 -10.24 -6.69
C TYR A 60 2.27 -9.31 -5.70
N LEU A 61 3.56 -9.52 -5.45
CA LEU A 61 4.35 -8.69 -4.55
C LEU A 61 4.32 -7.21 -4.94
N TYR A 62 4.63 -6.91 -6.21
CA TYR A 62 4.68 -5.52 -6.69
C TYR A 62 3.29 -4.89 -6.82
N TRP A 63 2.29 -5.66 -7.23
CA TRP A 63 0.91 -5.21 -7.28
C TRP A 63 0.35 -4.91 -5.89
N GLN A 64 0.62 -5.77 -4.92
CA GLN A 64 0.16 -5.63 -3.55
C GLN A 64 0.76 -4.39 -2.88
N TRP A 65 2.06 -4.12 -3.08
CA TRP A 65 2.69 -2.89 -2.64
C TRP A 65 1.93 -1.66 -3.16
N PHE A 66 1.64 -1.60 -4.45
CA PHE A 66 0.89 -0.51 -5.08
C PHE A 66 -0.54 -0.43 -4.53
N HIS A 67 -1.22 -1.57 -4.42
CA HIS A 67 -2.59 -1.66 -3.91
C HIS A 67 -2.69 -1.13 -2.47
N TYR A 68 -1.82 -1.57 -1.58
CA TYR A 68 -1.80 -1.12 -0.19
C TYR A 68 -1.53 0.39 -0.08
N THR A 69 -0.57 0.89 -0.83
CA THR A 69 -0.28 2.33 -0.88
C THR A 69 -1.49 3.12 -1.38
N ARG A 70 -2.12 2.68 -2.46
CA ARG A 70 -3.25 3.37 -3.09
C ARG A 70 -4.50 3.37 -2.22
N GLN A 71 -4.81 2.26 -1.60
CA GLN A 71 -5.94 2.15 -0.68
C GLN A 71 -5.72 2.99 0.57
N SER A 72 -4.55 2.90 1.17
CA SER A 72 -4.17 3.69 2.33
C SER A 72 -4.26 5.20 2.05
N TYR A 73 -3.83 5.65 0.87
CA TYR A 73 -4.02 7.04 0.45
C TYR A 73 -5.49 7.45 0.44
N SER A 74 -6.38 6.59 -0.04
CA SER A 74 -7.82 6.86 -0.07
C SER A 74 -8.40 7.02 1.34
N ILE A 75 -7.95 6.21 2.30
CA ILE A 75 -8.34 6.30 3.71
C ILE A 75 -7.79 7.58 4.34
N ALA A 76 -6.51 7.93 4.08
CA ALA A 76 -5.93 9.18 4.54
C ALA A 76 -6.75 10.41 4.07
N GLN A 77 -7.22 10.38 2.81
CA GLN A 77 -8.10 11.44 2.29
C GLN A 77 -9.48 11.46 2.98
N ALA A 78 -10.01 10.31 3.42
CA ALA A 78 -11.24 10.27 4.20
C ALA A 78 -11.05 10.93 5.57
N TYR A 79 -9.97 10.62 6.28
CA TYR A 79 -9.61 11.30 7.54
C TYR A 79 -9.41 12.80 7.35
N ARG A 80 -8.79 13.21 6.24
CA ARG A 80 -8.61 14.62 5.90
C ARG A 80 -9.96 15.33 5.74
N ARG A 81 -10.89 14.72 4.99
CA ARG A 81 -12.25 15.29 4.83
C ARG A 81 -13.03 15.34 6.13
N ALA A 82 -12.94 14.30 6.95
CA ALA A 82 -13.60 14.26 8.26
C ALA A 82 -13.09 15.35 9.22
N ALA A 83 -11.84 15.76 9.08
CA ALA A 83 -11.26 16.87 9.84
C ALA A 83 -11.69 18.28 9.32
N GLY A 84 -12.67 18.36 8.43
CA GLY A 84 -13.17 19.62 7.85
C GLY A 84 -12.38 20.07 6.62
N GLY A 85 -11.63 19.16 6.01
CA GLY A 85 -10.57 19.48 5.06
C GLY A 85 -9.41 20.18 5.79
N LEU A 86 -8.30 20.39 5.09
CA LEU A 86 -7.20 21.20 5.64
C LEU A 86 -7.40 22.68 5.29
N GLY A 87 -8.67 23.09 5.13
CA GLY A 87 -9.04 24.46 4.76
C GLY A 87 -8.50 25.48 5.76
N GLY A 88 -7.63 26.35 5.28
CA GLY A 88 -6.95 27.36 6.09
C GLY A 88 -5.69 26.88 6.82
N ILE A 89 -5.24 25.65 6.56
CA ILE A 89 -3.92 25.17 6.94
C ILE A 89 -3.10 25.12 5.65
N ASP A 90 -1.99 25.85 5.58
CA ASP A 90 -1.02 25.86 4.47
C ASP A 90 -0.32 24.50 4.32
N GLU A 91 -1.10 23.45 4.13
CA GLU A 91 -0.56 22.14 3.80
C GLU A 91 -0.55 21.99 2.28
N ASN A 92 0.64 21.96 1.72
CA ASN A 92 0.81 21.64 0.32
C ASN A 92 0.34 20.20 0.05
N GLU A 93 -0.87 20.07 -0.49
CA GLU A 93 -1.48 18.76 -0.81
C GLU A 93 -0.60 17.90 -1.73
N ARG A 94 0.10 18.55 -2.68
CA ARG A 94 1.01 17.85 -3.60
C ARG A 94 2.19 17.26 -2.85
N LEU A 95 2.75 18.00 -1.89
CA LEU A 95 3.84 17.52 -1.04
C LEU A 95 3.37 16.38 -0.14
N GLY A 96 2.23 16.52 0.53
CA GLY A 96 1.64 15.45 1.35
C GLY A 96 1.41 14.17 0.56
N ARG A 97 0.91 14.28 -0.67
CA ARG A 97 0.77 13.16 -1.59
C ARG A 97 2.13 12.56 -1.99
N ALA A 98 3.10 13.39 -2.36
CA ALA A 98 4.43 12.92 -2.74
C ALA A 98 5.08 12.13 -1.62
N ILE A 99 5.09 12.66 -0.40
CA ILE A 99 5.65 11.99 0.78
C ILE A 99 4.93 10.68 1.06
N PHE A 100 3.60 10.66 0.93
CA PHE A 100 2.79 9.47 1.16
C PHE A 100 3.22 8.29 0.28
N TYR A 101 3.61 8.55 -0.97
CA TYR A 101 4.08 7.51 -1.90
C TYR A 101 5.59 7.28 -1.82
N LEU A 102 6.39 8.26 -1.39
CA LEU A 102 7.85 8.13 -1.33
C LEU A 102 8.33 7.09 -0.32
N VAL A 103 7.68 7.00 0.85
CA VAL A 103 8.07 6.01 1.88
C VAL A 103 7.83 4.58 1.40
N PRO A 104 6.63 4.22 0.87
CA PRO A 104 6.42 2.92 0.23
C PRO A 104 7.36 2.67 -0.95
N LEU A 105 7.64 3.68 -1.79
CA LEU A 105 8.55 3.57 -2.92
C LEU A 105 9.97 3.23 -2.47
N TRP A 106 10.47 3.92 -1.45
CA TRP A 106 11.75 3.56 -0.83
C TRP A 106 11.74 2.10 -0.39
N GLY A 107 10.69 1.66 0.31
CA GLY A 107 10.56 0.30 0.79
C GLY A 107 10.63 -0.75 -0.31
N ILE A 108 9.86 -0.61 -1.40
CA ILE A 108 9.85 -1.61 -2.47
C ILE A 108 11.15 -1.61 -3.29
N LEU A 109 11.77 -0.43 -3.48
CA LEU A 109 13.09 -0.34 -4.12
C LEU A 109 14.18 -0.98 -3.25
N HIS A 110 14.10 -0.81 -1.92
CA HIS A 110 14.99 -1.47 -0.98
C HIS A 110 14.87 -3.00 -1.08
N ARG A 111 13.64 -3.53 -1.12
CA ARG A 111 13.40 -4.97 -1.33
C ARG A 111 13.91 -5.46 -2.68
N ALA A 112 13.68 -4.71 -3.75
CA ALA A 112 14.20 -5.07 -5.06
C ALA A 112 15.74 -5.09 -5.09
N HIS A 113 16.39 -4.16 -4.36
CA HIS A 113 17.85 -4.14 -4.22
C HIS A 113 18.38 -5.32 -3.39
N GLN A 114 17.70 -5.69 -2.30
CA GLN A 114 18.04 -6.86 -1.49
C GLN A 114 17.88 -8.18 -2.26
N ALA A 115 17.00 -8.19 -3.27
CA ALA A 115 16.70 -9.32 -4.14
C ALA A 115 16.47 -10.63 -3.35
N PRO A 116 15.49 -10.69 -2.41
CA PRO A 116 15.20 -11.92 -1.68
C PRO A 116 14.83 -13.04 -2.69
N GLU A 117 15.40 -14.21 -2.50
CA GLU A 117 15.25 -15.33 -3.44
C GLU A 117 13.80 -15.82 -3.52
N THR A 118 13.11 -15.82 -2.39
CA THR A 118 11.74 -16.35 -2.29
C THR A 118 10.79 -15.43 -1.54
N PHE A 119 9.51 -15.53 -1.87
CA PHE A 119 8.39 -14.93 -1.17
C PHE A 119 7.25 -15.94 -1.08
N LEU A 120 6.78 -16.21 0.14
CA LEU A 120 5.78 -17.26 0.42
C LEU A 120 6.17 -18.63 -0.16
N GLY A 121 7.47 -18.94 -0.14
CA GLY A 121 8.01 -20.20 -0.67
C GLY A 121 8.08 -20.30 -2.20
N GLN A 122 7.84 -19.21 -2.92
CA GLN A 122 7.95 -19.12 -4.37
C GLN A 122 9.15 -18.26 -4.77
N GLU A 123 9.87 -18.66 -5.80
CA GLU A 123 10.95 -17.85 -6.39
C GLU A 123 10.42 -16.49 -6.85
N LEU A 124 11.26 -15.46 -6.76
CA LEU A 124 10.93 -14.09 -7.18
C LEU A 124 11.91 -13.62 -8.24
N TRP A 125 11.41 -12.81 -9.13
CA TRP A 125 12.23 -11.94 -9.96
C TRP A 125 12.23 -10.51 -9.43
N HIS A 126 13.39 -9.87 -9.44
CA HIS A 126 13.53 -8.48 -9.04
C HIS A 126 14.15 -7.66 -10.17
N PRO A 127 13.66 -6.43 -10.41
CA PRO A 127 14.39 -5.50 -11.26
C PRO A 127 15.75 -5.17 -10.61
N PRO A 128 16.82 -5.05 -11.38
CA PRO A 128 18.12 -4.66 -10.84
C PRO A 128 18.10 -3.20 -10.41
N VAL A 129 17.94 -2.96 -9.12
CA VAL A 129 17.91 -1.62 -8.54
C VAL A 129 19.28 -1.30 -7.92
N PRO A 130 20.03 -0.30 -8.44
CA PRO A 130 21.31 0.11 -7.85
C PRO A 130 21.11 0.73 -6.46
N ALA A 131 22.05 0.51 -5.54
CA ALA A 131 22.02 1.07 -4.18
C ALA A 131 21.82 2.59 -4.19
N ILE A 132 22.49 3.31 -5.09
CA ILE A 132 22.36 4.78 -5.21
C ILE A 132 20.92 5.24 -5.44
N VAL A 133 20.10 4.46 -6.16
CA VAL A 133 18.68 4.79 -6.37
C VAL A 133 17.91 4.63 -5.07
N VAL A 134 18.18 3.56 -4.32
CA VAL A 134 17.57 3.33 -3.00
C VAL A 134 17.91 4.46 -2.04
N ASP A 135 19.20 4.83 -1.98
CA ASP A 135 19.71 5.88 -1.10
C ASP A 135 19.11 7.25 -1.44
N LEU A 136 19.04 7.59 -2.72
CA LEU A 136 18.44 8.85 -3.18
C LEU A 136 16.95 8.93 -2.78
N VAL A 137 16.19 7.85 -3.00
CA VAL A 137 14.77 7.83 -2.62
C VAL A 137 14.62 7.84 -1.10
N ALA A 138 15.48 7.16 -0.35
CA ALA A 138 15.52 7.20 1.11
C ALA A 138 15.73 8.64 1.62
N VAL A 139 16.73 9.35 1.09
CA VAL A 139 17.01 10.75 1.46
C VAL A 139 15.81 11.64 1.16
N LEU A 140 15.19 11.50 -0.02
CA LEU A 140 14.00 12.27 -0.38
C LEU A 140 12.81 11.95 0.53
N ALA A 141 12.60 10.67 0.88
CA ALA A 141 11.55 10.25 1.80
C ALA A 141 11.77 10.82 3.21
N LEU A 142 12.99 10.73 3.74
CA LEU A 142 13.33 11.26 5.06
C LEU A 142 13.25 12.79 5.11
N ALA A 143 13.74 13.48 4.10
CA ALA A 143 13.62 14.95 4.00
C ALA A 143 12.14 15.38 3.92
N GLY A 144 11.34 14.65 3.14
CA GLY A 144 9.90 14.87 3.05
C GLY A 144 9.19 14.64 4.39
N LEU A 145 9.52 13.54 5.08
CA LEU A 145 8.99 13.23 6.41
C LEU A 145 9.35 14.31 7.43
N ALA A 146 10.60 14.78 7.42
CA ALA A 146 11.04 15.87 8.30
C ALA A 146 10.25 17.15 8.04
N TRP A 147 10.10 17.53 6.77
CA TRP A 147 9.30 18.69 6.38
C TRP A 147 7.84 18.57 6.83
N TRP A 148 7.22 17.42 6.56
CA TRP A 148 5.85 17.12 6.97
C TRP A 148 5.73 17.17 8.50
N GLY A 149 6.67 16.56 9.23
CA GLY A 149 6.71 16.55 10.69
C GLY A 149 6.80 17.96 11.29
N ILE A 150 7.62 18.83 10.70
CA ILE A 150 7.70 20.25 11.11
C ILE A 150 6.35 20.93 10.92
N GLY A 151 5.66 20.68 9.81
CA GLY A 151 4.31 21.16 9.56
C GLY A 151 3.33 20.69 10.65
N ARG A 152 3.37 19.40 11.00
CA ARG A 152 2.53 18.82 12.07
C ARG A 152 2.81 19.44 13.43
N LEU A 153 4.08 19.65 13.75
CA LEU A 153 4.48 20.30 14.99
C LEU A 153 3.96 21.73 15.10
N ARG A 154 4.01 22.49 14.01
CA ARG A 154 3.44 23.85 13.95
C ARG A 154 1.93 23.82 14.19
N LEU A 155 1.20 22.90 13.56
CA LEU A 155 -0.24 22.73 13.76
C LEU A 155 -0.58 22.32 15.19
N TRP A 156 0.20 21.44 15.78
CA TRP A 156 0.04 21.02 17.17
C TRP A 156 0.21 22.20 18.13
N ARG A 157 1.26 23.00 17.95
CA ARG A 157 1.48 24.22 18.74
C ARG A 157 0.35 25.24 18.59
N ALA A 158 -0.23 25.33 17.41
CA ALA A 158 -1.39 26.17 17.14
C ALA A 158 -2.73 25.57 17.62
N ARG A 159 -2.72 24.38 18.25
CA ARG A 159 -3.91 23.61 18.68
C ARG A 159 -4.90 23.32 17.53
N ARG A 160 -4.38 23.13 16.32
CA ARG A 160 -5.14 22.88 15.08
C ARG A 160 -4.77 21.58 14.42
N LEU A 161 -4.06 20.66 15.12
CA LEU A 161 -3.61 19.40 14.56
C LEU A 161 -4.80 18.50 14.22
N PRO A 162 -4.96 18.04 12.97
CA PRO A 162 -5.94 17.02 12.60
C PRO A 162 -5.43 15.64 13.07
N VAL A 163 -5.72 15.29 14.33
CA VAL A 163 -5.12 14.16 15.05
C VAL A 163 -5.33 12.84 14.30
N GLY A 164 -6.57 12.51 13.91
CA GLY A 164 -6.89 11.27 13.22
C GLY A 164 -6.11 11.11 11.91
N HIS A 165 -6.08 12.16 11.07
CA HIS A 165 -5.29 12.16 9.84
C HIS A 165 -3.80 12.00 10.12
N THR A 166 -3.26 12.71 11.12
CA THR A 166 -1.84 12.66 11.47
C THR A 166 -1.42 11.28 11.97
N LEU A 167 -2.22 10.66 12.85
CA LEU A 167 -1.95 9.32 13.36
C LEU A 167 -2.03 8.26 12.26
N TYR A 168 -3.01 8.38 11.36
CA TYR A 168 -3.12 7.48 10.22
C TYR A 168 -1.90 7.58 9.28
N MET A 169 -1.45 8.80 8.97
CA MET A 169 -0.25 9.03 8.18
C MET A 169 1.00 8.43 8.84
N LEU A 170 1.14 8.63 10.16
CA LEU A 170 2.26 8.04 10.92
C LEU A 170 2.23 6.52 10.90
N SER A 171 1.05 5.89 11.10
CA SER A 171 0.92 4.44 11.04
C SER A 171 1.28 3.89 9.65
N HIS A 172 0.86 4.58 8.58
CA HIS A 172 1.23 4.25 7.22
C HIS A 172 2.75 4.26 7.01
N PHE A 173 3.41 5.36 7.39
CA PHE A 173 4.86 5.47 7.26
C PHE A 173 5.60 4.41 8.08
N ALA A 174 5.16 4.21 9.33
CA ALA A 174 5.77 3.25 10.23
C ALA A 174 5.67 1.81 9.71
N VAL A 175 4.48 1.40 9.24
CA VAL A 175 4.28 0.03 8.77
C VAL A 175 4.99 -0.27 7.47
N PHE A 176 5.04 0.70 6.53
CA PHE A 176 5.78 0.51 5.28
C PHE A 176 7.29 0.49 5.51
N TYR A 177 7.80 1.35 6.43
CA TYR A 177 9.19 1.29 6.85
C TYR A 177 9.50 -0.06 7.53
N ALA A 178 8.70 -0.45 8.52
CA ALA A 178 8.90 -1.71 9.23
C ALA A 178 8.85 -2.91 8.27
N GLY A 179 7.80 -3.01 7.45
CA GLY A 179 7.57 -4.17 6.60
C GLY A 179 8.53 -4.30 5.41
N TYR A 180 9.02 -3.18 4.87
CA TYR A 180 9.88 -3.23 3.68
C TYR A 180 11.34 -2.87 3.93
N VAL A 181 11.69 -2.20 5.04
CA VAL A 181 13.06 -1.76 5.30
C VAL A 181 13.64 -2.41 6.55
N ALA A 182 12.93 -2.34 7.69
CA ALA A 182 13.49 -2.76 8.98
C ALA A 182 13.44 -4.27 9.23
N ILE A 183 12.36 -4.94 8.80
CA ILE A 183 12.23 -6.40 8.95
C ILE A 183 12.95 -7.07 7.78
N GLU A 184 14.05 -7.76 8.01
CA GLU A 184 14.85 -8.41 6.96
C GLU A 184 14.07 -9.48 6.19
N ASN A 185 13.35 -10.34 6.89
CA ASN A 185 12.55 -11.40 6.27
C ASN A 185 11.34 -10.82 5.55
N ILE A 186 11.26 -11.03 4.24
CA ILE A 186 10.20 -10.46 3.39
C ILE A 186 8.81 -10.97 3.77
N ASP A 187 8.68 -12.24 4.17
CA ASP A 187 7.39 -12.84 4.54
C ASP A 187 6.88 -12.23 5.84
N ALA A 188 7.77 -12.06 6.85
CA ALA A 188 7.42 -11.42 8.11
C ALA A 188 7.05 -9.93 7.91
N GLY A 189 7.80 -9.22 7.08
CA GLY A 189 7.49 -7.83 6.70
C GLY A 189 6.14 -7.71 5.98
N TRP A 190 5.87 -8.64 5.09
CA TRP A 190 4.59 -8.73 4.38
C TRP A 190 3.42 -9.01 5.35
N VAL A 191 3.58 -9.92 6.31
CA VAL A 191 2.56 -10.22 7.31
C VAL A 191 2.21 -8.96 8.12
N ALA A 192 3.20 -8.19 8.55
CA ALA A 192 2.98 -6.94 9.28
C ALA A 192 2.15 -5.93 8.46
N LEU A 193 2.48 -5.76 7.18
CA LEU A 193 1.73 -4.90 6.25
C LEU A 193 0.31 -5.40 6.02
N ASN A 194 0.14 -6.72 5.84
CA ASN A 194 -1.15 -7.34 5.58
C ASN A 194 -2.08 -7.19 6.78
N ILE A 195 -1.59 -7.42 7.99
CA ILE A 195 -2.37 -7.21 9.22
C ILE A 195 -2.84 -5.75 9.32
N TRP A 196 -1.92 -4.80 9.17
CA TRP A 196 -2.26 -3.37 9.24
C TRP A 196 -3.25 -2.94 8.14
N HIS A 197 -3.11 -3.49 6.93
CA HIS A 197 -3.98 -3.17 5.81
C HIS A 197 -5.43 -3.66 6.00
N ASN A 198 -5.60 -4.81 6.67
CA ASN A 198 -6.90 -5.45 6.84
C ASN A 198 -7.58 -5.08 8.18
N ALA A 199 -6.87 -4.44 9.12
CA ALA A 199 -7.42 -3.96 10.39
C ALA A 199 -8.16 -2.62 10.25
#